data_37bda2b9b9dd3067bfa2cc9d513801f7
#
_entry.id   37bda2b9b9dd3067bfa2cc9d513801f7
#
_cell.length_a   1.000
_cell.length_b   1.000
_cell.length_c   1.000
_cell.angle_alpha   90.00
_cell.angle_beta   90.00
_cell.angle_gamma   90.00
#
_symmetry.space_group_name_H-M   'P 1'
#
loop_
_entity.id
_entity.type
_entity.pdbx_description
1 polymer ?
#
loop_
_entity_poly.entity_id
_entity_poly.type
_entity_poly.pdbx_seq_one_letter_code
_entity_poly.pdbx_strand_id
1 'polypeptide(L)'
;PEPSIRTVSLPHRGKGNAVREGLILANGKIRLMCDADLAMSVEQIDKFLHKMAEGYDVVIGSREVKGPRRFDEPKLRHFMGKIFNWYVRIVAVGGFSDTQCGYKCFTSIAANILFKRQKLDGWSFDVELLMMATRKSMKIFELPIDWYHKERSKVSFGPASIQMVRDTLLTRI
;
A
#
# COMPACT_ATOMS: atom_id res chain seq x y z
N PRO A 1 2.14 -21.56 21.19
CA PRO A 1 2.46 -22.08 19.86
C PRO A 1 3.06 -20.96 19.04
N GLU A 2 4.24 -21.19 18.47
CA GLU A 2 4.86 -20.23 17.57
C GLU A 2 3.91 -19.93 16.42
N PRO A 3 3.82 -18.65 15.97
CA PRO A 3 3.02 -18.33 14.81
C PRO A 3 3.56 -19.12 13.62
N SER A 4 2.72 -19.97 13.03
CA SER A 4 3.13 -20.80 11.90
C SER A 4 3.39 -19.91 10.69
N ILE A 5 4.63 -19.86 10.21
CA ILE A 5 4.96 -19.21 8.95
C ILE A 5 4.42 -20.08 7.81
N ARG A 6 3.56 -19.47 6.98
CA ARG A 6 3.03 -20.12 5.78
C ARG A 6 3.65 -19.50 4.55
N THR A 7 4.35 -20.30 3.77
CA THR A 7 4.93 -19.88 2.49
C THR A 7 4.02 -20.30 1.33
N VAL A 8 3.79 -19.38 0.38
CA VAL A 8 3.02 -19.63 -0.83
C VAL A 8 3.88 -19.27 -2.03
N SER A 9 4.15 -20.24 -2.91
CA SER A 9 4.86 -20.01 -4.16
C SER A 9 3.86 -19.68 -5.27
N LEU A 10 4.08 -18.56 -5.96
CA LEU A 10 3.21 -18.06 -7.01
C LEU A 10 4.00 -17.82 -8.31
N PRO A 11 3.38 -17.96 -9.49
CA PRO A 11 3.97 -17.47 -10.73
C PRO A 11 4.26 -15.97 -10.63
N HIS A 12 5.40 -15.52 -11.16
CA HIS A 12 5.78 -14.11 -11.13
C HIS A 12 4.89 -13.27 -12.05
N ARG A 13 3.87 -12.63 -11.47
CA ARG A 13 2.94 -11.70 -12.16
C ARG A 13 3.07 -10.26 -11.71
N GLY A 14 3.81 -10.01 -10.63
CA GLY A 14 4.00 -8.68 -10.05
C GLY A 14 3.65 -8.60 -8.58
N LYS A 15 3.97 -7.45 -7.95
CA LYS A 15 3.75 -7.22 -6.52
C LYS A 15 2.27 -7.32 -6.14
N GLY A 16 1.39 -6.72 -6.93
CA GLY A 16 -0.06 -6.71 -6.67
C GLY A 16 -0.65 -8.12 -6.62
N ASN A 17 -0.21 -9.02 -7.52
CA ASN A 17 -0.62 -10.42 -7.49
C ASN A 17 -0.20 -11.12 -6.19
N ALA A 18 1.06 -10.95 -5.78
CA ALA A 18 1.57 -11.59 -4.56
C ALA A 18 0.82 -11.09 -3.32
N VAL A 19 0.56 -9.78 -3.23
CA VAL A 19 -0.20 -9.18 -2.12
C VAL A 19 -1.64 -9.68 -2.13
N ARG A 20 -2.31 -9.70 -3.28
CA ARG A 20 -3.68 -10.21 -3.41
C ARG A 20 -3.82 -11.62 -2.86
N GLU A 21 -2.99 -12.54 -3.33
CA GLU A 21 -3.05 -13.95 -2.90
C GLU A 21 -2.76 -14.09 -1.41
N GLY A 22 -1.76 -13.38 -0.90
CA GLY A 22 -1.42 -13.39 0.54
C GLY A 22 -2.58 -12.88 1.40
N LEU A 23 -3.21 -11.76 1.03
CA LEU A 23 -4.30 -11.17 1.81
C LEU A 23 -5.61 -11.96 1.69
N ILE A 24 -5.85 -12.65 0.58
CA ILE A 24 -7.00 -13.57 0.43
C ILE A 24 -6.81 -14.81 1.30
N LEU A 25 -5.61 -15.38 1.35
CA LEU A 25 -5.29 -16.57 2.13
C LEU A 25 -5.18 -16.31 3.64
N ALA A 26 -5.00 -15.06 4.05
CA ALA A 26 -4.93 -14.70 5.46
C ALA A 26 -6.30 -14.84 6.15
N ASN A 27 -6.31 -15.40 7.36
CA ASN A 27 -7.54 -15.69 8.12
C ASN A 27 -7.79 -14.72 9.29
N GLY A 28 -6.86 -13.76 9.54
CA GLY A 28 -6.99 -12.80 10.63
C GLY A 28 -8.18 -11.85 10.47
N LYS A 29 -8.78 -11.42 11.59
CA LYS A 29 -9.79 -10.34 11.60
C LYS A 29 -9.22 -9.03 11.07
N ILE A 30 -7.94 -8.79 11.31
CA ILE A 30 -7.14 -7.69 10.80
C ILE A 30 -6.03 -8.32 9.96
N ARG A 31 -5.79 -7.79 8.77
CA ARG A 31 -4.79 -8.28 7.83
C ARG A 31 -3.84 -7.16 7.47
N LEU A 32 -2.56 -7.35 7.72
CA LEU A 32 -1.51 -6.38 7.44
C LEU A 32 -0.69 -6.80 6.22
N MET A 33 -0.56 -5.90 5.26
CA MET A 33 0.44 -5.96 4.20
C MET A 33 1.69 -5.21 4.67
N CYS A 34 2.86 -5.80 4.50
CA CYS A 34 4.14 -5.13 4.72
C CYS A 34 5.15 -5.52 3.63
N ASP A 35 6.01 -4.58 3.25
CA ASP A 35 7.13 -4.86 2.37
C ASP A 35 8.20 -5.69 3.09
N ALA A 36 8.78 -6.67 2.40
CA ALA A 36 9.76 -7.61 2.97
C ALA A 36 11.12 -6.96 3.32
N ASP A 37 11.34 -5.72 2.89
CA ASP A 37 12.56 -4.95 3.21
C ASP A 37 12.55 -4.34 4.62
N LEU A 38 11.40 -4.42 5.31
CA LEU A 38 11.19 -3.87 6.65
C LEU A 38 11.65 -2.39 6.76
N ALA A 39 11.31 -1.60 5.75
CA ALA A 39 11.62 -0.17 5.73
C ALA A 39 10.85 0.64 6.80
N MET A 40 9.82 0.06 7.39
CA MET A 40 9.15 0.52 8.60
C MET A 40 9.47 -0.44 9.74
N SER A 41 9.76 0.08 10.93
CA SER A 41 10.00 -0.78 12.09
C SER A 41 8.72 -1.48 12.56
N VAL A 42 8.86 -2.69 13.10
CA VAL A 42 7.72 -3.53 13.51
C VAL A 42 6.94 -2.92 14.68
N GLU A 43 7.57 -2.11 15.51
CA GLU A 43 6.94 -1.42 16.65
C GLU A 43 5.87 -0.43 16.21
N GLN A 44 5.92 0.03 14.97
CA GLN A 44 4.89 0.91 14.43
C GLN A 44 3.59 0.18 14.07
N ILE A 45 3.60 -1.14 14.03
CA ILE A 45 2.40 -1.96 13.74
C ILE A 45 1.30 -1.70 14.78
N ASP A 46 1.66 -1.50 16.03
CA ASP A 46 0.70 -1.21 17.10
C ASP A 46 -0.13 0.06 16.81
N LYS A 47 0.45 1.07 16.15
CA LYS A 47 -0.28 2.26 15.73
C LYS A 47 -1.37 1.95 14.70
N PHE A 48 -1.10 1.00 13.79
CA PHE A 48 -2.10 0.54 12.82
C PHE A 48 -3.23 -0.21 13.54
N LEU A 49 -2.89 -1.12 14.44
CA LEU A 49 -3.88 -1.90 15.19
C LEU A 49 -4.76 -1.00 16.04
N HIS A 50 -4.19 0.04 16.65
CA HIS A 50 -4.94 1.04 17.42
C HIS A 50 -5.98 1.75 16.54
N LYS A 51 -5.57 2.22 15.35
CA LYS A 51 -6.50 2.84 14.40
C LYS A 51 -7.57 1.89 13.88
N MET A 52 -7.22 0.62 13.65
CA MET A 52 -8.22 -0.40 13.31
C MET A 52 -9.26 -0.58 14.43
N ALA A 53 -8.84 -0.51 15.70
CA ALA A 53 -9.74 -0.58 16.85
C ALA A 53 -10.68 0.63 16.98
N GLU A 54 -10.29 1.80 16.41
CA GLU A 54 -11.17 2.98 16.31
C GLU A 54 -12.27 2.83 15.24
N GLY A 55 -12.31 1.70 14.52
CA GLY A 55 -13.36 1.39 13.55
C GLY A 55 -13.06 1.84 12.11
N TYR A 56 -11.79 2.02 11.74
CA TYR A 56 -11.40 2.21 10.35
C TYR A 56 -11.39 0.86 9.62
N ASP A 57 -11.84 0.85 8.36
CA ASP A 57 -11.84 -0.33 7.50
C ASP A 57 -10.47 -0.58 6.88
N VAL A 58 -9.74 0.51 6.61
CA VAL A 58 -8.41 0.52 5.98
C VAL A 58 -7.53 1.56 6.69
N VAL A 59 -6.33 1.16 7.06
CA VAL A 59 -5.29 2.09 7.56
C VAL A 59 -4.08 1.97 6.66
N ILE A 60 -3.68 3.08 6.03
CA ILE A 60 -2.51 3.14 5.16
C ILE A 60 -1.38 3.90 5.83
N GLY A 61 -0.17 3.37 5.75
CA GLY A 61 1.03 4.11 6.16
C GLY A 61 1.30 5.27 5.20
N SER A 62 1.80 6.38 5.70
CA SER A 62 2.16 7.53 4.88
C SER A 62 3.51 8.10 5.30
N ARG A 63 4.31 8.36 4.29
CA ARG A 63 5.61 9.04 4.39
C ARG A 63 5.51 10.54 4.13
N GLU A 64 4.33 11.01 3.73
CA GLU A 64 4.06 12.39 3.26
C GLU A 64 3.17 13.20 4.20
N VAL A 65 2.37 12.56 5.05
CA VAL A 65 1.56 13.23 6.06
C VAL A 65 2.47 13.94 7.06
N LYS A 66 2.04 15.07 7.60
CA LYS A 66 2.81 15.84 8.57
C LYS A 66 3.16 14.99 9.81
N GLY A 67 4.46 14.89 10.11
CA GLY A 67 4.99 14.18 11.28
C GLY A 67 5.95 13.02 11.00
N PRO A 68 5.89 12.32 9.84
CA PRO A 68 6.80 11.20 9.59
C PRO A 68 8.23 11.67 9.37
N ARG A 69 9.18 10.79 9.71
CA ARG A 69 10.60 11.00 9.45
C ARG A 69 11.04 10.06 8.33
N ARG A 70 11.75 10.64 7.36
CA ARG A 70 12.41 9.88 6.29
C ARG A 70 13.90 9.88 6.56
N PHE A 71 14.46 8.70 6.62
CA PHE A 71 15.89 8.51 6.86
C PHE A 71 16.55 8.04 5.57
N ASP A 72 17.67 8.66 5.21
CA ASP A 72 18.57 8.26 4.13
C ASP A 72 17.97 8.22 2.70
N GLU A 73 16.84 8.89 2.45
CA GLU A 73 16.25 8.94 1.12
C GLU A 73 16.94 9.97 0.21
N PRO A 74 17.38 9.58 -1.03
CA PRO A 74 17.91 10.52 -2.00
C PRO A 74 16.87 11.58 -2.40
N LYS A 75 17.26 12.87 -2.39
CA LYS A 75 16.35 14.01 -2.67
C LYS A 75 15.64 13.91 -4.00
N LEU A 76 16.32 13.44 -5.05
CA LEU A 76 15.75 13.26 -6.39
C LEU A 76 14.62 12.23 -6.38
N ARG A 77 14.82 11.11 -5.68
CA ARG A 77 13.81 10.05 -5.54
C ARG A 77 12.58 10.57 -4.81
N HIS A 78 12.77 11.30 -3.72
CA HIS A 78 11.69 11.93 -2.97
C HIS A 78 10.88 12.89 -3.86
N PHE A 79 11.57 13.74 -4.64
CA PHE A 79 10.92 14.69 -5.55
C PHE A 79 10.09 13.98 -6.64
N MET A 80 10.65 12.94 -7.27
CA MET A 80 9.93 12.14 -8.28
C MET A 80 8.71 11.41 -7.67
N GLY A 81 8.85 10.89 -6.46
CA GLY A 81 7.73 10.29 -5.72
C GLY A 81 6.60 11.29 -5.46
N LYS A 82 6.93 12.53 -5.11
CA LYS A 82 5.93 13.61 -4.93
C LYS A 82 5.20 13.95 -6.22
N ILE A 83 5.90 14.03 -7.35
CA ILE A 83 5.28 14.28 -8.67
C ILE A 83 4.29 13.17 -8.98
N PHE A 84 4.68 11.90 -8.77
CA PHE A 84 3.81 10.77 -9.03
C PHE A 84 2.59 10.75 -8.09
N ASN A 85 2.77 10.99 -6.80
CA ASN A 85 1.66 11.10 -5.84
C ASN A 85 0.71 12.25 -6.21
N TRP A 86 1.23 13.39 -6.64
CA TRP A 86 0.42 14.51 -7.13
C TRP A 86 -0.42 14.11 -8.35
N TYR A 87 0.20 13.42 -9.33
CA TYR A 87 -0.50 12.87 -10.50
C TYR A 87 -1.64 11.94 -10.08
N VAL A 88 -1.37 10.96 -9.20
CA VAL A 88 -2.38 10.00 -8.71
C VAL A 88 -3.53 10.70 -8.00
N ARG A 89 -3.24 11.73 -7.22
CA ARG A 89 -4.28 12.52 -6.51
C ARG A 89 -5.23 13.24 -7.48
N ILE A 90 -4.74 13.72 -8.60
CA ILE A 90 -5.58 14.40 -9.59
C ILE A 90 -6.35 13.40 -10.44
N VAL A 91 -5.67 12.34 -10.88
CA VAL A 91 -6.20 11.44 -11.92
C VAL A 91 -7.03 10.30 -11.33
N ALA A 92 -6.65 9.76 -10.17
CA ALA A 92 -7.25 8.53 -9.67
C ALA A 92 -8.00 8.71 -8.35
N VAL A 93 -7.30 9.03 -7.26
CA VAL A 93 -7.89 9.08 -5.92
C VAL A 93 -7.37 10.29 -5.16
N GLY A 94 -8.22 11.28 -4.95
CA GLY A 94 -7.93 12.46 -4.13
C GLY A 94 -7.97 12.15 -2.64
N GLY A 95 -7.39 13.06 -1.83
CA GLY A 95 -7.49 13.00 -0.37
C GLY A 95 -6.38 12.25 0.35
N PHE A 96 -5.47 11.55 -0.37
CA PHE A 96 -4.32 10.85 0.23
C PHE A 96 -3.01 11.50 -0.16
N SER A 97 -2.07 11.55 0.78
CA SER A 97 -0.73 12.11 0.57
C SER A 97 0.25 11.07 0.05
N ASP A 98 0.10 9.80 0.46
CA ASP A 98 0.94 8.68 0.04
C ASP A 98 0.09 7.44 -0.28
N THR A 99 -0.16 7.21 -1.54
CA THR A 99 -0.97 6.08 -1.99
C THR A 99 -0.20 4.77 -2.09
N GLN A 100 1.14 4.83 -2.17
CA GLN A 100 2.00 3.68 -2.49
C GLN A 100 2.90 3.21 -1.34
N CYS A 101 2.62 3.61 -0.11
CA CYS A 101 3.32 3.06 1.03
C CYS A 101 3.05 1.55 1.13
N GLY A 102 4.12 0.76 1.27
CA GLY A 102 4.05 -0.71 1.34
C GLY A 102 3.48 -1.27 2.64
N TYR A 103 2.95 -0.42 3.51
CA TYR A 103 2.33 -0.81 4.78
C TYR A 103 0.87 -0.38 4.80
N LYS A 104 -0.03 -1.36 4.75
CA LYS A 104 -1.48 -1.15 4.77
C LYS A 104 -2.17 -2.23 5.60
N CYS A 105 -3.11 -1.81 6.41
CA CYS A 105 -3.90 -2.67 7.28
C CYS A 105 -5.37 -2.64 6.88
N PHE A 106 -6.03 -3.79 6.92
CA PHE A 106 -7.40 -3.96 6.45
C PHE A 106 -8.19 -4.78 7.47
N THR A 107 -9.46 -4.47 7.67
CA THR A 107 -10.38 -5.45 8.25
C THR A 107 -10.52 -6.66 7.33
N SER A 108 -10.88 -7.82 7.87
CA SER A 108 -11.13 -9.01 7.05
C SER A 108 -12.23 -8.76 6.00
N ILE A 109 -13.24 -7.95 6.34
CA ILE A 109 -14.32 -7.57 5.42
C ILE A 109 -13.77 -6.72 4.27
N ALA A 110 -13.03 -5.65 4.59
CA ALA A 110 -12.43 -4.79 3.58
C ALA A 110 -11.46 -5.57 2.68
N ALA A 111 -10.58 -6.41 3.26
CA ALA A 111 -9.67 -7.25 2.50
C ALA A 111 -10.40 -8.18 1.53
N ASN A 112 -11.44 -8.88 1.98
CA ASN A 112 -12.22 -9.76 1.12
C ASN A 112 -12.92 -9.01 -0.03
N ILE A 113 -13.44 -7.82 0.23
CA ILE A 113 -14.11 -7.01 -0.80
C ILE A 113 -13.10 -6.49 -1.82
N LEU A 114 -11.98 -5.95 -1.37
CA LEU A 114 -11.00 -5.26 -2.21
C LEU A 114 -10.17 -6.26 -3.02
N PHE A 115 -9.52 -7.22 -2.36
CA PHE A 115 -8.59 -8.14 -3.02
C PHE A 115 -9.26 -9.14 -3.96
N LYS A 116 -10.52 -9.55 -3.71
CA LYS A 116 -11.28 -10.37 -4.66
C LYS A 116 -11.64 -9.63 -5.96
N ARG A 117 -11.64 -8.29 -5.94
CA ARG A 117 -11.95 -7.44 -7.11
C ARG A 117 -10.73 -6.80 -7.73
N GLN A 118 -9.57 -6.91 -7.10
CA GLN A 118 -8.31 -6.39 -7.63
C GLN A 118 -7.99 -7.01 -8.99
N LYS A 119 -7.68 -6.16 -9.97
CA LYS A 119 -7.33 -6.55 -11.35
C LYS A 119 -5.86 -6.32 -11.65
N LEU A 120 -5.24 -5.31 -11.03
CA LEU A 120 -3.87 -4.93 -11.29
C LEU A 120 -2.88 -5.80 -10.51
N ASP A 121 -2.05 -6.52 -11.26
CA ASP A 121 -1.01 -7.39 -10.70
C ASP A 121 0.32 -6.66 -10.43
N GLY A 122 0.53 -5.48 -11.06
CA GLY A 122 1.74 -4.66 -10.98
C GLY A 122 1.79 -3.70 -9.79
N TRP A 123 2.54 -2.61 -9.93
CA TRP A 123 2.77 -1.61 -8.87
C TRP A 123 1.57 -0.68 -8.62
N SER A 124 0.64 -0.57 -9.55
CA SER A 124 -0.53 0.31 -9.45
C SER A 124 -1.69 -0.26 -8.63
N PHE A 125 -1.57 -1.51 -8.14
CA PHE A 125 -2.61 -2.14 -7.34
C PHE A 125 -2.99 -1.32 -6.09
N ASP A 126 -2.03 -0.63 -5.48
CA ASP A 126 -2.26 0.23 -4.32
C ASP A 126 -3.28 1.34 -4.61
N VAL A 127 -3.16 1.97 -5.77
CA VAL A 127 -4.07 3.02 -6.24
C VAL A 127 -5.44 2.44 -6.53
N GLU A 128 -5.50 1.27 -7.18
CA GLU A 128 -6.76 0.56 -7.45
C GLU A 128 -7.52 0.23 -6.15
N LEU A 129 -6.82 -0.31 -5.14
CA LEU A 129 -7.43 -0.63 -3.85
C LEU A 129 -8.01 0.62 -3.16
N LEU A 130 -7.29 1.73 -3.15
CA LEU A 130 -7.76 2.98 -2.55
C LEU A 130 -8.96 3.57 -3.31
N MET A 131 -8.95 3.51 -4.65
CA MET A 131 -10.11 3.92 -5.46
C MET A 131 -11.34 3.06 -5.13
N MET A 132 -11.18 1.75 -5.06
CA MET A 132 -12.28 0.84 -4.70
C MET A 132 -12.79 1.09 -3.29
N ALA A 133 -11.89 1.27 -2.31
CA ALA A 133 -12.25 1.55 -0.94
C ALA A 133 -13.03 2.87 -0.80
N THR A 134 -12.56 3.93 -1.48
CA THR A 134 -13.24 5.24 -1.51
C THR A 134 -14.62 5.14 -2.17
N ARG A 135 -14.74 4.47 -3.33
CA ARG A 135 -16.03 4.26 -4.02
C ARG A 135 -17.03 3.46 -3.17
N LYS A 136 -16.55 2.65 -2.24
CA LYS A 136 -17.38 1.89 -1.30
C LYS A 136 -17.62 2.59 0.03
N SER A 137 -17.23 3.86 0.13
CA SER A 137 -17.36 4.67 1.35
C SER A 137 -16.74 4.00 2.59
N MET A 138 -15.67 3.22 2.39
CA MET A 138 -14.92 2.65 3.52
C MET A 138 -14.22 3.75 4.30
N LYS A 139 -14.15 3.59 5.61
CA LYS A 139 -13.40 4.50 6.49
C LYS A 139 -11.90 4.24 6.35
N ILE A 140 -11.19 5.20 5.74
CA ILE A 140 -9.75 5.09 5.49
C ILE A 140 -9.02 6.09 6.37
N PHE A 141 -7.95 5.65 7.04
CA PHE A 141 -7.05 6.51 7.80
C PHE A 141 -5.64 6.48 7.20
N GLU A 142 -5.04 7.66 7.03
CA GLU A 142 -3.67 7.81 6.58
C GLU A 142 -2.77 8.06 7.80
N LEU A 143 -1.99 7.04 8.18
CA LEU A 143 -1.17 7.02 9.39
C LEU A 143 0.26 7.48 9.07
N PRO A 144 0.78 8.53 9.75
CA PRO A 144 2.19 8.91 9.60
C PRO A 144 3.11 7.82 10.15
N ILE A 145 4.10 7.42 9.35
CA ILE A 145 5.08 6.40 9.73
C ILE A 145 6.51 6.90 9.58
N ASP A 146 7.40 6.50 10.47
CA ASP A 146 8.84 6.64 10.27
C ASP A 146 9.32 5.59 9.26
N TRP A 147 10.03 6.03 8.23
CA TRP A 147 10.45 5.19 7.12
C TRP A 147 11.95 5.31 6.85
N TYR A 148 12.60 4.16 6.70
CA TYR A 148 14.03 4.04 6.48
C TYR A 148 14.31 3.58 5.05
N HIS A 149 15.04 4.38 4.28
CA HIS A 149 15.38 4.01 2.91
C HIS A 149 16.28 2.77 2.88
N LYS A 150 15.93 1.82 2.01
CA LYS A 150 16.75 0.64 1.74
C LYS A 150 17.28 0.72 0.31
N GLU A 151 18.59 0.58 0.13
CA GLU A 151 19.29 0.74 -1.17
C GLU A 151 18.84 -0.26 -2.23
N ARG A 152 18.25 -1.41 -1.85
CA ARG A 152 17.83 -2.48 -2.78
C ARG A 152 16.42 -2.28 -3.38
N SER A 153 15.94 -1.05 -3.50
CA SER A 153 14.65 -0.81 -4.14
C SER A 153 14.64 -1.21 -5.61
N LYS A 154 13.75 -2.11 -5.99
CA LYS A 154 13.57 -2.59 -7.37
C LYS A 154 12.72 -1.66 -8.26
N VAL A 155 12.21 -0.57 -7.74
CA VAL A 155 11.44 0.40 -8.53
C VAL A 155 12.42 1.25 -9.32
N SER A 156 12.57 0.95 -10.60
CA SER A 156 13.33 1.79 -11.53
C SER A 156 12.43 2.90 -12.09
N PHE A 157 12.95 4.12 -12.12
CA PHE A 157 12.32 5.21 -12.86
C PHE A 157 12.44 4.90 -14.36
N GLY A 158 11.33 4.74 -15.05
CA GLY A 158 11.32 4.41 -16.47
C GLY A 158 10.07 3.61 -16.85
N PRO A 159 10.21 2.42 -17.43
CA PRO A 159 9.07 1.62 -17.93
C PRO A 159 7.99 1.36 -16.88
N ALA A 160 8.39 1.12 -15.63
CA ALA A 160 7.44 0.90 -14.53
C ALA A 160 6.57 2.13 -14.26
N SER A 161 7.15 3.35 -14.29
CA SER A 161 6.39 4.58 -14.07
C SER A 161 5.39 4.85 -15.19
N ILE A 162 5.74 4.56 -16.45
CA ILE A 162 4.84 4.69 -17.60
C ILE A 162 3.68 3.70 -17.48
N GLN A 163 3.98 2.46 -17.12
CA GLN A 163 2.94 1.46 -16.89
C GLN A 163 1.99 1.89 -15.77
N MET A 164 2.53 2.42 -14.67
CA MET A 164 1.72 2.90 -13.55
C MET A 164 0.78 4.04 -13.95
N VAL A 165 1.25 4.97 -14.79
CA VAL A 165 0.40 6.04 -15.34
C VAL A 165 -0.74 5.45 -16.16
N ARG A 166 -0.44 4.54 -17.09
CA ARG A 166 -1.43 3.86 -17.92
C ARG A 166 -2.45 3.08 -17.09
N ASP A 167 -1.97 2.27 -16.14
CA ASP A 167 -2.81 1.44 -15.28
C ASP A 167 -3.77 2.31 -14.44
N THR A 168 -3.26 3.44 -13.93
CA THR A 168 -4.06 4.40 -13.15
C THR A 168 -5.19 5.01 -13.99
N LEU A 169 -4.95 5.31 -15.26
CA LEU A 169 -5.98 5.80 -16.19
C LEU A 169 -7.04 4.74 -16.47
N LEU A 170 -6.62 3.48 -16.67
CA LEU A 170 -7.52 2.36 -16.95
C LEU A 170 -8.41 1.99 -15.75
N THR A 171 -7.94 2.19 -14.52
CA THR A 171 -8.75 1.91 -13.31
C THR A 171 -9.84 2.93 -13.04
N ARG A 172 -9.81 4.08 -13.72
CA ARG A 172 -10.83 5.12 -13.60
C ARG A 172 -12.16 4.75 -14.30
N ILE A 173 -12.12 3.85 -15.26
CA ILE A 173 -13.25 3.35 -16.02
C ILE A 173 -13.86 2.15 -15.28
#